data_507a69a0b811aee8d864ab70a4465682
#
_entry.id   507a69a0b811aee8d864ab70a4465682
#
_cell.length_a   1.000
_cell.length_b   1.000
_cell.length_c   1.000
_cell.angle_alpha   90.00
_cell.angle_beta   90.00
_cell.angle_gamma   90.00
#
_symmetry.space_group_name_H-M   'P 1'
#
loop_
_entity.id
_entity.type
_entity.pdbx_description
1 polymer ?
#
loop_
_entity_poly.entity_id
_entity_poly.type
_entity_poly.pdbx_seq_one_letter_code
_entity_poly.pdbx_strand_id
1 'polypeptide(L)'
;MPFVNISLARGKSGEYLEAVLRAVHDALVAELHMKPEDDFQLIRQHEPGELVFSRNFRGGPRSDDWIVFTITDGLDRGERAKRRFYKTLVRLLQEGPGVRPADVFVMMTVTPPENFSFADGVTGTDVVAAEALEEAAKAPDSRETYTKAEMAYAITELLGHRDSSPILPMLRQDFVLKIPATLPYGGEFTGREAFAKFFAATPGGAQVWESFDVHVDQVIESADYLVAQLTNTAVLKATAKTVVLQNVWLFEVASGRLVSAQLYADTAAVRSSAG
;
A
#
# COMPACT_ATOMS: atom_id res chain seq x y z
N MET A 1 -0.22 6.79 -2.96
CA MET A 1 -0.95 7.91 -3.62
C MET A 1 -1.91 7.34 -4.65
N PRO A 2 -3.21 7.46 -4.45
CA PRO A 2 -4.21 7.18 -5.47
C PRO A 2 -4.40 8.41 -6.40
N PHE A 3 -4.50 8.16 -7.71
CA PHE A 3 -4.95 9.15 -8.69
C PHE A 3 -6.36 8.80 -9.15
N VAL A 4 -7.31 9.72 -9.01
CA VAL A 4 -8.74 9.46 -9.26
C VAL A 4 -9.23 10.20 -10.50
N ASN A 5 -9.75 9.47 -11.48
CA ASN A 5 -10.54 10.02 -12.58
C ASN A 5 -12.03 9.76 -12.31
N ILE A 6 -12.84 10.81 -12.37
CA ILE A 6 -14.29 10.76 -12.14
C ILE A 6 -14.97 11.18 -13.43
N SER A 7 -15.87 10.35 -13.94
CA SER A 7 -16.69 10.66 -15.12
C SER A 7 -18.18 10.58 -14.78
N LEU A 8 -18.92 11.58 -15.16
CA LEU A 8 -20.37 11.71 -14.92
C LEU A 8 -21.05 12.56 -16.00
N ALA A 9 -22.38 12.52 -16.06
CA ALA A 9 -23.15 13.32 -16.99
C ALA A 9 -23.03 14.82 -16.67
N ARG A 10 -22.99 15.64 -17.70
CA ARG A 10 -22.95 17.12 -17.62
C ARG A 10 -24.22 17.69 -16.97
N GLY A 11 -24.07 18.87 -16.39
CA GLY A 11 -25.17 19.65 -15.80
C GLY A 11 -25.21 19.61 -14.27
N LYS A 12 -24.18 19.08 -13.64
CA LYS A 12 -24.04 19.11 -12.17
C LYS A 12 -23.56 20.47 -11.70
N SER A 13 -24.06 20.92 -10.54
CA SER A 13 -23.64 22.17 -9.91
C SER A 13 -22.21 22.05 -9.34
N GLY A 14 -21.55 23.20 -9.13
CA GLY A 14 -20.24 23.23 -8.45
C GLY A 14 -20.26 22.56 -7.07
N GLU A 15 -21.30 22.84 -6.27
CA GLU A 15 -21.48 22.25 -4.95
C GLU A 15 -21.61 20.71 -5.00
N TYR A 16 -22.32 20.18 -6.02
CA TYR A 16 -22.41 18.74 -6.22
C TYR A 16 -21.05 18.13 -6.55
N LEU A 17 -20.28 18.76 -7.44
CA LEU A 17 -18.95 18.29 -7.84
C LEU A 17 -17.97 18.32 -6.65
N GLU A 18 -17.98 19.40 -5.86
CA GLU A 18 -17.16 19.50 -4.64
C GLU A 18 -17.55 18.44 -3.62
N ALA A 19 -18.84 18.15 -3.46
CA ALA A 19 -19.29 17.10 -2.54
C ALA A 19 -18.87 15.70 -3.02
N VAL A 20 -18.85 15.44 -4.32
CA VAL A 20 -18.33 14.19 -4.90
C VAL A 20 -16.83 14.07 -4.64
N LEU A 21 -16.05 15.11 -4.93
CA LEU A 21 -14.58 15.11 -4.70
C LEU A 21 -14.26 14.87 -3.22
N ARG A 22 -14.96 15.55 -2.32
CA ARG A 22 -14.80 15.36 -0.87
C ARG A 22 -15.13 13.94 -0.42
N ALA A 23 -16.24 13.38 -0.89
CA ALA A 23 -16.64 12.01 -0.53
C ALA A 23 -15.58 10.96 -0.93
N VAL A 24 -14.95 11.12 -2.10
CA VAL A 24 -13.86 10.25 -2.55
C VAL A 24 -12.64 10.42 -1.67
N HIS A 25 -12.21 11.66 -1.45
CA HIS A 25 -11.06 11.99 -0.61
C HIS A 25 -11.21 11.39 0.80
N ASP A 26 -12.35 11.66 1.45
CA ASP A 26 -12.62 11.17 2.81
C ASP A 26 -12.63 9.63 2.87
N ALA A 27 -13.17 8.96 1.85
CA ALA A 27 -13.16 7.50 1.78
C ALA A 27 -11.73 6.94 1.60
N LEU A 28 -10.89 7.58 0.78
CA LEU A 28 -9.50 7.18 0.56
C LEU A 28 -8.66 7.37 1.83
N VAL A 29 -8.83 8.48 2.53
CA VAL A 29 -8.15 8.74 3.81
C VAL A 29 -8.58 7.73 4.86
N ALA A 30 -9.90 7.51 5.03
CA ALA A 30 -10.44 6.65 6.08
C ALA A 30 -10.09 5.16 5.91
N GLU A 31 -10.10 4.64 4.69
CA GLU A 31 -10.06 3.20 4.45
C GLU A 31 -8.78 2.71 3.78
N LEU A 32 -8.11 3.59 3.04
CA LEU A 32 -6.86 3.26 2.36
C LEU A 32 -5.65 4.00 2.96
N HIS A 33 -5.84 4.67 4.11
CA HIS A 33 -4.78 5.38 4.83
C HIS A 33 -3.99 6.35 3.92
N MET A 34 -4.71 7.01 3.01
CA MET A 34 -4.15 8.09 2.19
C MET A 34 -3.83 9.28 3.10
N LYS A 35 -2.70 9.95 2.88
CA LYS A 35 -2.39 11.20 3.60
C LYS A 35 -3.44 12.27 3.23
N PRO A 36 -3.95 13.07 4.17
CA PRO A 36 -4.98 14.08 3.88
C PRO A 36 -4.55 15.13 2.85
N GLU A 37 -3.27 15.39 2.73
CA GLU A 37 -2.68 16.31 1.75
C GLU A 37 -2.47 15.70 0.36
N ASP A 38 -2.66 14.39 0.19
CA ASP A 38 -2.50 13.66 -1.06
C ASP A 38 -3.82 13.70 -1.85
N ASP A 39 -4.07 14.79 -2.59
CA ASP A 39 -5.31 15.01 -3.31
C ASP A 39 -5.08 15.20 -4.82
N PHE A 40 -5.18 14.09 -5.57
CA PHE A 40 -5.07 14.07 -7.03
C PHE A 40 -6.35 13.52 -7.67
N GLN A 41 -7.28 14.41 -7.96
CA GLN A 41 -8.57 14.08 -8.52
C GLN A 41 -8.83 14.88 -9.81
N LEU A 42 -9.34 14.20 -10.83
CA LEU A 42 -9.78 14.79 -12.09
C LEU A 42 -11.23 14.44 -12.32
N ILE A 43 -12.10 15.45 -12.43
CA ILE A 43 -13.52 15.27 -12.73
C ILE A 43 -13.83 15.71 -14.16
N ARG A 44 -14.56 14.87 -14.89
CA ARG A 44 -15.01 15.14 -16.27
C ARG A 44 -16.52 14.98 -16.38
N GLN A 45 -17.17 16.00 -16.91
CA GLN A 45 -18.58 15.96 -17.26
C GLN A 45 -18.72 15.70 -18.76
N HIS A 46 -19.58 14.74 -19.10
CA HIS A 46 -19.79 14.24 -20.46
C HIS A 46 -21.14 14.69 -21.03
N GLU A 47 -21.16 14.98 -22.30
CA GLU A 47 -22.41 15.30 -23.03
C GLU A 47 -23.30 14.05 -23.17
N PRO A 48 -24.61 14.23 -23.42
CA PRO A 48 -25.49 13.12 -23.70
C PRO A 48 -25.00 12.25 -24.86
N GLY A 49 -24.88 10.94 -24.62
CA GLY A 49 -24.35 9.96 -25.57
C GLY A 49 -22.87 9.67 -25.50
N GLU A 50 -22.09 10.43 -24.70
CA GLU A 50 -20.65 10.15 -24.48
C GLU A 50 -20.42 9.11 -23.37
N LEU A 51 -21.38 8.95 -22.44
CA LEU A 51 -21.36 7.89 -21.44
C LEU A 51 -22.31 6.77 -21.84
N VAL A 52 -21.78 5.63 -22.24
CA VAL A 52 -22.57 4.44 -22.63
C VAL A 52 -22.33 3.34 -21.60
N PHE A 53 -23.40 2.89 -20.96
CA PHE A 53 -23.34 1.88 -19.91
C PHE A 53 -24.59 1.01 -19.89
N SER A 54 -24.42 -0.22 -19.33
CA SER A 54 -25.56 -1.13 -19.14
C SER A 54 -26.35 -0.76 -17.89
N ARG A 55 -27.65 -0.64 -18.02
CA ARG A 55 -28.56 -0.30 -16.90
C ARG A 55 -28.61 -1.39 -15.84
N ASN A 56 -28.45 -2.66 -16.20
CA ASN A 56 -28.74 -3.80 -15.32
C ASN A 56 -27.59 -4.82 -15.20
N PHE A 57 -26.46 -4.63 -15.91
CA PHE A 57 -25.38 -5.61 -15.85
C PHE A 57 -24.64 -5.57 -14.48
N ARG A 58 -24.64 -6.68 -13.78
CA ARG A 58 -23.98 -6.86 -12.46
C ARG A 58 -24.29 -5.75 -11.46
N GLY A 59 -25.56 -5.33 -11.39
CA GLY A 59 -26.08 -4.26 -10.52
C GLY A 59 -27.05 -3.35 -11.27
N GLY A 60 -27.65 -2.40 -10.55
CA GLY A 60 -28.66 -1.50 -11.09
C GLY A 60 -30.05 -1.70 -10.49
N PRO A 61 -31.11 -1.14 -11.07
CA PRO A 61 -31.08 -0.34 -12.30
C PRO A 61 -30.36 1.01 -12.13
N ARG A 62 -29.46 1.32 -13.06
CA ARG A 62 -28.71 2.59 -13.09
C ARG A 62 -29.56 3.68 -13.74
N SER A 63 -29.48 4.89 -13.21
CA SER A 63 -30.09 6.08 -13.78
C SER A 63 -29.13 6.82 -14.73
N ASP A 64 -29.57 7.97 -15.26
CA ASP A 64 -28.72 8.86 -16.05
C ASP A 64 -27.65 9.58 -15.18
N ASP A 65 -27.79 9.53 -13.85
CA ASP A 65 -26.85 10.07 -12.89
C ASP A 65 -25.72 9.09 -12.55
N TRP A 66 -25.50 8.07 -13.39
CA TRP A 66 -24.41 7.11 -13.22
C TRP A 66 -23.06 7.81 -13.21
N ILE A 67 -22.24 7.43 -12.24
CA ILE A 67 -20.90 8.00 -12.01
C ILE A 67 -19.87 6.88 -11.96
N VAL A 68 -18.73 7.07 -12.64
CA VAL A 68 -17.62 6.11 -12.65
C VAL A 68 -16.38 6.73 -12.06
N PHE A 69 -15.76 5.99 -11.16
CA PHE A 69 -14.47 6.28 -10.53
C PHE A 69 -13.43 5.30 -11.06
N THR A 70 -12.43 5.81 -11.76
CA THR A 70 -11.24 5.03 -12.14
C THR A 70 -10.09 5.48 -11.26
N ILE A 71 -9.60 4.59 -10.42
CA ILE A 71 -8.59 4.88 -9.40
C ILE A 71 -7.34 4.10 -9.73
N THR A 72 -6.21 4.81 -9.90
CA THR A 72 -4.89 4.21 -10.02
C THR A 72 -4.14 4.42 -8.71
N ASP A 73 -3.79 3.34 -8.01
CA ASP A 73 -3.06 3.40 -6.75
C ASP A 73 -1.63 2.86 -6.92
N GLY A 74 -0.68 3.45 -6.22
CA GLY A 74 0.71 2.99 -6.16
C GLY A 74 0.92 1.77 -5.25
N LEU A 75 -0.12 1.36 -4.48
CA LEU A 75 -0.05 0.23 -3.55
C LEU A 75 -1.25 -0.71 -3.74
N ASP A 76 -1.00 -2.02 -3.65
CA ASP A 76 -2.10 -2.96 -3.48
C ASP A 76 -2.57 -2.97 -2.03
N ARG A 77 -3.79 -2.50 -1.82
CA ARG A 77 -4.41 -2.38 -0.49
C ARG A 77 -5.07 -3.68 -0.01
N GLY A 78 -5.03 -4.72 -0.82
CA GLY A 78 -5.72 -5.98 -0.57
C GLY A 78 -7.25 -5.89 -0.67
N GLU A 79 -7.90 -7.03 -0.84
CA GLU A 79 -9.35 -7.10 -1.08
C GLU A 79 -10.18 -6.57 0.10
N ARG A 80 -9.75 -6.83 1.33
CA ARG A 80 -10.48 -6.42 2.54
C ARG A 80 -10.58 -4.90 2.68
N ALA A 81 -9.48 -4.17 2.42
CA ALA A 81 -9.46 -2.71 2.46
C ALA A 81 -10.29 -2.13 1.30
N LYS A 82 -10.16 -2.67 0.09
CA LYS A 82 -10.97 -2.28 -1.08
C LYS A 82 -12.48 -2.46 -0.81
N ARG A 83 -12.88 -3.57 -0.16
CA ARG A 83 -14.29 -3.79 0.22
C ARG A 83 -14.81 -2.75 1.21
N ARG A 84 -14.01 -2.32 2.19
CA ARG A 84 -14.40 -1.25 3.12
C ARG A 84 -14.48 0.08 2.38
N PHE A 85 -13.48 0.40 1.58
CA PHE A 85 -13.45 1.61 0.76
C PHE A 85 -14.70 1.75 -0.12
N TYR A 86 -15.10 0.72 -0.87
CA TYR A 86 -16.31 0.77 -1.70
C TYR A 86 -17.57 1.06 -0.89
N LYS A 87 -17.72 0.47 0.28
CA LYS A 87 -18.87 0.71 1.16
C LYS A 87 -18.89 2.13 1.71
N THR A 88 -17.74 2.60 2.19
CA THR A 88 -17.61 3.96 2.74
C THR A 88 -17.81 5.01 1.65
N LEU A 89 -17.23 4.83 0.47
CA LEU A 89 -17.43 5.73 -0.67
C LEU A 89 -18.93 5.84 -1.05
N VAL A 90 -19.60 4.70 -1.23
CA VAL A 90 -21.04 4.70 -1.60
C VAL A 90 -21.89 5.39 -0.53
N ARG A 91 -21.60 5.16 0.75
CA ARG A 91 -22.30 5.82 1.85
C ARG A 91 -22.09 7.34 1.81
N LEU A 92 -20.85 7.81 1.70
CA LEU A 92 -20.52 9.24 1.67
C LEU A 92 -21.12 9.94 0.43
N LEU A 93 -21.11 9.27 -0.72
CA LEU A 93 -21.75 9.78 -1.95
C LEU A 93 -23.27 9.88 -1.81
N GLN A 94 -23.89 8.98 -1.05
CA GLN A 94 -25.34 9.02 -0.81
C GLN A 94 -25.70 10.12 0.20
N GLU A 95 -24.92 10.25 1.28
CA GLU A 95 -25.16 11.22 2.36
C GLU A 95 -24.88 12.66 1.94
N GLY A 96 -23.83 12.89 1.13
CA GLY A 96 -23.40 14.22 0.68
C GLY A 96 -24.14 14.66 -0.60
N PRO A 97 -23.64 14.29 -1.79
CA PRO A 97 -24.24 14.75 -3.07
C PRO A 97 -25.55 14.05 -3.44
N GLY A 98 -25.99 13.03 -2.68
CA GLY A 98 -27.25 12.32 -2.94
C GLY A 98 -27.17 11.29 -4.07
N VAL A 99 -25.99 10.78 -4.40
CA VAL A 99 -25.82 9.76 -5.44
C VAL A 99 -26.44 8.44 -4.99
N ARG A 100 -27.28 7.85 -5.84
CA ARG A 100 -27.87 6.55 -5.54
C ARG A 100 -26.82 5.45 -5.55
N PRO A 101 -26.82 4.51 -4.60
CA PRO A 101 -25.84 3.41 -4.55
C PRO A 101 -25.75 2.61 -5.85
N ALA A 102 -26.86 2.43 -6.58
CA ALA A 102 -26.91 1.71 -7.86
C ALA A 102 -26.20 2.46 -9.00
N ASP A 103 -25.95 3.76 -8.85
CA ASP A 103 -25.32 4.60 -9.86
C ASP A 103 -23.81 4.75 -9.67
N VAL A 104 -23.24 4.18 -8.61
CA VAL A 104 -21.80 4.24 -8.33
C VAL A 104 -21.08 3.04 -8.95
N PHE A 105 -20.11 3.32 -9.80
CA PHE A 105 -19.22 2.30 -10.37
C PHE A 105 -17.76 2.66 -10.07
N VAL A 106 -17.00 1.69 -9.53
CA VAL A 106 -15.60 1.90 -9.17
C VAL A 106 -14.74 0.83 -9.84
N MET A 107 -13.66 1.26 -10.45
CA MET A 107 -12.59 0.40 -10.97
C MET A 107 -11.27 0.86 -10.39
N MET A 108 -10.52 -0.07 -9.78
CA MET A 108 -9.19 0.21 -9.24
C MET A 108 -8.14 -0.58 -10.00
N THR A 109 -7.03 0.09 -10.31
CA THR A 109 -5.80 -0.50 -10.86
C THR A 109 -4.65 -0.19 -9.93
N VAL A 110 -3.67 -1.08 -9.88
CA VAL A 110 -2.42 -0.87 -9.14
C VAL A 110 -1.31 -0.68 -10.16
N THR A 111 -0.44 0.30 -9.92
CA THR A 111 0.76 0.52 -10.71
C THR A 111 1.94 0.76 -9.78
N PRO A 112 3.13 0.18 -10.05
CA PRO A 112 4.27 0.35 -9.18
C PRO A 112 4.80 1.80 -9.21
N PRO A 113 5.55 2.22 -8.16
CA PRO A 113 6.02 3.60 -8.02
C PRO A 113 6.84 4.13 -9.20
N GLU A 114 7.60 3.27 -9.88
CA GLU A 114 8.37 3.64 -11.07
C GLU A 114 7.53 4.15 -12.24
N ASN A 115 6.22 3.90 -12.24
CA ASN A 115 5.30 4.39 -13.25
C ASN A 115 4.75 5.79 -12.95
N PHE A 116 5.14 6.39 -11.81
CA PHE A 116 4.82 7.77 -11.48
C PHE A 116 6.03 8.68 -11.63
N SER A 117 5.80 9.90 -12.07
CA SER A 117 6.70 11.03 -11.87
C SER A 117 5.84 12.20 -11.39
N PHE A 118 6.04 12.63 -10.14
CA PHE A 118 5.21 13.65 -9.52
C PHE A 118 5.61 15.07 -9.91
N ALA A 119 6.92 15.27 -10.14
CA ALA A 119 7.48 16.51 -10.59
C ALA A 119 8.92 16.27 -11.11
N ASP A 120 9.43 17.23 -11.90
CA ASP A 120 10.85 17.35 -12.34
C ASP A 120 11.42 16.09 -13.04
N GLY A 121 10.57 15.16 -13.48
CA GLY A 121 10.98 13.91 -14.10
C GLY A 121 11.59 12.88 -13.12
N VAL A 122 11.50 13.12 -11.81
CA VAL A 122 11.96 12.19 -10.78
C VAL A 122 10.95 11.03 -10.67
N THR A 123 11.45 9.79 -10.59
CA THR A 123 10.59 8.62 -10.47
C THR A 123 9.90 8.56 -9.10
N GLY A 124 8.69 8.00 -9.04
CA GLY A 124 8.01 7.79 -7.77
C GLY A 124 8.79 6.89 -6.82
N THR A 125 9.62 5.97 -7.34
CA THR A 125 10.53 5.15 -6.53
C THR A 125 11.53 6.01 -5.78
N ASP A 126 12.15 6.99 -6.45
CA ASP A 126 13.13 7.88 -5.82
C ASP A 126 12.46 8.81 -4.80
N VAL A 127 11.24 9.29 -5.10
CA VAL A 127 10.45 10.11 -4.16
C VAL A 127 10.12 9.33 -2.90
N VAL A 128 9.57 8.11 -3.02
CA VAL A 128 9.23 7.26 -1.86
C VAL A 128 10.48 6.92 -1.04
N ALA A 129 11.61 6.67 -1.70
CA ALA A 129 12.88 6.43 -1.00
C ALA A 129 13.35 7.67 -0.23
N ALA A 130 13.24 8.86 -0.82
CA ALA A 130 13.62 10.12 -0.18
C ALA A 130 12.71 10.43 1.01
N GLU A 131 11.38 10.27 0.88
CA GLU A 131 10.42 10.43 1.98
C GLU A 131 10.73 9.48 3.14
N ALA A 132 11.00 8.20 2.86
CA ALA A 132 11.36 7.22 3.88
C ALA A 132 12.65 7.58 4.62
N LEU A 133 13.64 8.14 3.91
CA LEU A 133 14.88 8.66 4.51
C LEU A 133 14.64 9.87 5.40
N GLU A 134 13.81 10.82 4.95
CA GLU A 134 13.43 11.98 5.76
C GLU A 134 12.66 11.59 7.02
N GLU A 135 11.75 10.63 6.90
CA GLU A 135 10.98 10.12 8.05
C GLU A 135 11.87 9.38 9.04
N ALA A 136 12.81 8.56 8.54
CA ALA A 136 13.82 7.91 9.37
C ALA A 136 14.71 8.93 10.12
N ALA A 137 15.05 10.05 9.47
CA ALA A 137 15.84 11.13 10.09
C ALA A 137 15.04 11.94 11.10
N LYS A 138 13.72 12.10 10.88
CA LYS A 138 12.80 12.85 11.77
C LYS A 138 12.24 11.99 12.91
N ALA A 139 12.36 10.64 12.81
CA ALA A 139 11.82 9.75 13.83
C ALA A 139 12.43 10.10 15.19
N PRO A 140 11.65 10.67 16.13
CA PRO A 140 12.21 11.11 17.38
C PRO A 140 12.68 9.92 18.20
N ASP A 141 13.86 10.03 18.76
CA ASP A 141 14.37 9.11 19.79
C ASP A 141 13.65 9.33 21.14
N SER A 142 12.38 9.79 21.06
CA SER A 142 11.65 10.43 22.14
C SER A 142 11.06 9.46 23.17
N ARG A 143 10.97 8.17 22.87
CA ARG A 143 10.58 7.13 23.85
C ARG A 143 11.75 6.19 24.06
N GLU A 144 12.10 5.99 25.35
CA GLU A 144 13.17 5.05 25.71
C GLU A 144 12.77 3.59 25.41
N THR A 145 11.49 3.26 25.58
CA THR A 145 11.00 1.86 25.43
C THR A 145 9.62 1.78 24.78
N TYR A 146 9.38 0.68 24.10
CA TYR A 146 8.10 0.29 23.50
C TYR A 146 7.68 -1.08 24.02
N THR A 147 6.38 -1.32 24.08
CA THR A 147 5.82 -2.63 24.40
C THR A 147 5.94 -3.59 23.22
N LYS A 148 5.93 -4.89 23.48
CA LYS A 148 5.93 -5.89 22.40
C LYS A 148 4.67 -5.82 21.54
N ALA A 149 3.53 -5.48 22.12
CA ALA A 149 2.29 -5.29 21.38
C ALA A 149 2.38 -4.13 20.37
N GLU A 150 2.98 -2.99 20.77
CA GLU A 150 3.24 -1.88 19.85
C GLU A 150 4.21 -2.28 18.73
N MET A 151 5.28 -3.02 19.07
CA MET A 151 6.24 -3.52 18.08
C MET A 151 5.60 -4.55 17.14
N ALA A 152 4.76 -5.46 17.65
CA ALA A 152 4.04 -6.44 16.83
C ALA A 152 3.08 -5.76 15.85
N TYR A 153 2.37 -4.72 16.29
CA TYR A 153 1.55 -3.89 15.42
C TYR A 153 2.40 -3.23 14.33
N ALA A 154 3.51 -2.58 14.70
CA ALA A 154 4.40 -1.91 13.75
C ALA A 154 5.04 -2.88 12.73
N ILE A 155 5.37 -4.10 13.15
CA ILE A 155 5.86 -5.17 12.26
C ILE A 155 4.75 -5.59 11.28
N THR A 156 3.51 -5.69 11.73
CA THR A 156 2.37 -6.03 10.87
C THR A 156 2.12 -4.94 9.82
N GLU A 157 2.18 -3.66 10.21
CA GLU A 157 2.05 -2.53 9.28
C GLU A 157 3.18 -2.52 8.24
N LEU A 158 4.43 -2.71 8.70
CA LEU A 158 5.59 -2.77 7.81
C LEU A 158 5.46 -3.90 6.78
N LEU A 159 5.21 -5.12 7.23
CA LEU A 159 5.28 -6.31 6.37
C LEU A 159 4.01 -6.47 5.53
N GLY A 160 2.84 -6.18 6.09
CA GLY A 160 1.55 -6.35 5.42
C GLY A 160 1.12 -5.16 4.57
N HIS A 161 1.51 -3.94 4.96
CA HIS A 161 1.05 -2.71 4.31
C HIS A 161 2.18 -1.85 3.76
N ARG A 162 3.45 -2.27 3.98
CA ARG A 162 4.68 -1.52 3.63
C ARG A 162 4.76 -0.14 4.30
N ASP A 163 4.08 0.03 5.43
CA ASP A 163 4.18 1.25 6.22
C ASP A 163 5.29 1.11 7.25
N SER A 164 6.41 1.79 7.00
CA SER A 164 7.56 1.79 7.91
C SER A 164 7.45 2.84 9.03
N SER A 165 6.49 3.77 8.94
CA SER A 165 6.36 4.88 9.89
C SER A 165 6.24 4.43 11.35
N PRO A 166 5.43 3.41 11.70
CA PRO A 166 5.31 2.99 13.10
C PRO A 166 6.56 2.31 13.67
N ILE A 167 7.34 1.60 12.83
CA ILE A 167 8.48 0.80 13.31
C ILE A 167 9.77 1.62 13.43
N LEU A 168 9.97 2.65 12.60
CA LEU A 168 11.20 3.43 12.55
C LEU A 168 11.62 4.02 13.91
N PRO A 169 10.73 4.64 14.71
CA PRO A 169 11.10 5.15 16.03
C PRO A 169 11.45 4.04 17.04
N MET A 170 11.04 2.78 16.77
CA MET A 170 11.30 1.63 17.64
C MET A 170 12.66 0.98 17.40
N LEU A 171 13.28 1.24 16.25
CA LEU A 171 14.59 0.71 15.91
C LEU A 171 15.68 1.41 16.73
N ARG A 172 16.70 0.68 17.14
CA ARG A 172 17.96 1.29 17.61
C ARG A 172 18.69 1.94 16.44
N GLN A 173 19.55 2.90 16.74
CA GLN A 173 20.35 3.57 15.70
C GLN A 173 21.31 2.61 14.98
N ASP A 174 21.84 1.64 15.71
CA ASP A 174 22.73 0.59 15.23
C ASP A 174 21.98 -0.70 14.82
N PHE A 175 20.68 -0.60 14.56
CA PHE A 175 19.84 -1.73 14.13
C PHE A 175 20.44 -2.46 12.92
N VAL A 176 20.38 -3.80 12.91
CA VAL A 176 20.91 -4.61 11.82
C VAL A 176 19.81 -5.44 11.17
N LEU A 177 19.62 -5.21 9.86
CA LEU A 177 18.73 -6.01 9.01
C LEU A 177 19.57 -7.06 8.27
N LYS A 178 19.20 -8.33 8.39
CA LYS A 178 19.89 -9.47 7.73
C LYS A 178 18.96 -10.15 6.74
N ILE A 179 19.34 -10.12 5.48
CA ILE A 179 18.63 -10.78 4.38
C ILE A 179 19.54 -11.89 3.83
N PRO A 180 19.01 -13.10 3.55
CA PRO A 180 19.83 -14.19 3.03
C PRO A 180 20.64 -13.78 1.80
N ALA A 181 21.96 -13.96 1.86
CA ALA A 181 22.88 -13.60 0.76
C ALA A 181 22.63 -14.37 -0.54
N THR A 182 21.82 -15.44 -0.48
CA THR A 182 21.38 -16.22 -1.64
C THR A 182 20.27 -15.54 -2.45
N LEU A 183 19.64 -14.50 -1.90
CA LEU A 183 18.69 -13.68 -2.63
C LEU A 183 19.41 -12.59 -3.43
N PRO A 184 18.90 -12.17 -4.60
CA PRO A 184 19.52 -11.12 -5.42
C PRO A 184 19.69 -9.76 -4.70
N TYR A 185 18.89 -9.54 -3.65
CA TYR A 185 18.86 -8.34 -2.82
C TYR A 185 19.34 -8.65 -1.37
N GLY A 186 20.04 -9.77 -1.19
CA GLY A 186 20.54 -10.21 0.11
C GLY A 186 21.72 -9.38 0.61
N GLY A 187 21.92 -9.39 1.94
CA GLY A 187 23.01 -8.68 2.59
C GLY A 187 22.69 -8.28 4.03
N GLU A 188 23.60 -7.53 4.62
CA GLU A 188 23.41 -6.89 5.93
C GLU A 188 23.30 -5.37 5.74
N PHE A 189 22.30 -4.78 6.38
CA PHE A 189 21.97 -3.35 6.28
C PHE A 189 21.95 -2.77 7.68
N THR A 190 22.82 -1.81 7.98
CA THR A 190 22.97 -1.25 9.32
C THR A 190 22.38 0.15 9.41
N GLY A 191 21.61 0.40 10.46
CA GLY A 191 21.00 1.68 10.79
C GLY A 191 19.59 1.85 10.22
N ARG A 192 18.88 2.82 10.81
CA ARG A 192 17.48 3.15 10.44
C ARG A 192 17.34 3.54 8.98
N GLU A 193 18.30 4.30 8.45
CA GLU A 193 18.31 4.77 7.08
C GLU A 193 18.38 3.60 6.09
N ALA A 194 19.32 2.66 6.29
CA ALA A 194 19.45 1.49 5.44
C ALA A 194 18.21 0.59 5.50
N PHE A 195 17.60 0.45 6.69
CA PHE A 195 16.34 -0.24 6.90
C PHE A 195 15.20 0.42 6.11
N ALA A 196 15.00 1.73 6.27
CA ALA A 196 13.96 2.48 5.59
C ALA A 196 14.10 2.37 4.06
N LYS A 197 15.31 2.54 3.54
CA LYS A 197 15.63 2.38 2.12
C LYS A 197 15.33 0.98 1.59
N PHE A 198 15.61 -0.07 2.37
CA PHE A 198 15.31 -1.46 1.98
C PHE A 198 13.81 -1.68 1.81
N PHE A 199 12.98 -1.18 2.73
CA PHE A 199 11.53 -1.38 2.69
C PHE A 199 10.78 -0.38 1.80
N ALA A 200 11.38 0.74 1.42
CA ALA A 200 10.79 1.70 0.48
C ALA A 200 10.56 1.11 -0.92
N ALA A 201 11.37 0.10 -1.31
CA ALA A 201 11.23 -0.61 -2.57
C ALA A 201 10.76 -2.06 -2.36
N THR A 202 10.15 -2.66 -3.37
CA THR A 202 9.92 -4.11 -3.37
C THR A 202 11.27 -4.82 -3.41
N PRO A 203 11.56 -5.74 -2.48
CA PRO A 203 12.82 -6.48 -2.49
C PRO A 203 13.05 -7.18 -3.84
N GLY A 204 14.19 -6.89 -4.50
CA GLY A 204 14.46 -7.35 -5.85
C GLY A 204 13.72 -6.59 -6.96
N GLY A 205 12.79 -5.71 -6.59
CA GLY A 205 12.09 -4.81 -7.51
C GLY A 205 11.42 -5.50 -8.70
N ALA A 206 11.05 -4.70 -9.68
CA ALA A 206 10.49 -5.15 -10.95
C ALA A 206 11.47 -5.99 -11.81
N GLN A 207 12.70 -6.15 -11.39
CA GLN A 207 13.67 -7.02 -12.08
C GLN A 207 13.42 -8.50 -11.78
N VAL A 208 12.93 -8.83 -10.59
CA VAL A 208 12.69 -10.23 -10.14
C VAL A 208 11.21 -10.58 -10.20
N TRP A 209 10.35 -9.69 -9.74
CA TRP A 209 8.93 -9.96 -9.54
C TRP A 209 8.07 -9.15 -10.50
N GLU A 210 7.06 -9.79 -11.07
CA GLU A 210 5.95 -9.12 -11.74
C GLU A 210 4.88 -8.70 -10.74
N SER A 211 4.62 -9.55 -9.72
CA SER A 211 3.82 -9.21 -8.55
C SER A 211 4.39 -9.87 -7.31
N PHE A 212 4.18 -9.26 -6.15
CA PHE A 212 4.64 -9.76 -4.86
C PHE A 212 3.66 -9.33 -3.76
N ASP A 213 2.81 -10.26 -3.34
CA ASP A 213 1.82 -10.07 -2.30
C ASP A 213 2.29 -10.69 -1.00
N VAL A 214 2.16 -9.95 0.09
CA VAL A 214 2.53 -10.38 1.44
C VAL A 214 1.30 -10.52 2.31
N HIS A 215 1.11 -11.69 2.89
CA HIS A 215 0.13 -11.93 3.94
C HIS A 215 0.85 -12.23 5.26
N VAL A 216 0.59 -11.42 6.28
CA VAL A 216 1.08 -11.67 7.64
C VAL A 216 0.15 -12.66 8.31
N ASP A 217 0.60 -13.90 8.47
CA ASP A 217 -0.22 -14.97 9.07
C ASP A 217 -0.38 -14.73 10.57
N GLN A 218 0.73 -14.44 11.27
CA GLN A 218 0.74 -14.11 12.70
C GLN A 218 2.06 -13.46 13.13
N VAL A 219 2.01 -12.75 14.25
CA VAL A 219 3.20 -12.28 14.98
C VAL A 219 3.18 -12.93 16.37
N ILE A 220 4.23 -13.70 16.67
CA ILE A 220 4.38 -14.45 17.92
C ILE A 220 5.36 -13.70 18.82
N GLU A 221 4.97 -13.50 20.07
CA GLU A 221 5.83 -12.87 21.09
C GLU A 221 6.62 -13.93 21.87
N SER A 222 7.90 -13.68 22.06
CA SER A 222 8.80 -14.44 22.92
C SER A 222 9.55 -13.51 23.88
N ALA A 223 10.39 -14.05 24.76
CA ALA A 223 11.10 -13.23 25.76
C ALA A 223 11.91 -12.09 25.12
N ASP A 224 12.75 -12.42 24.13
CA ASP A 224 13.68 -11.49 23.50
C ASP A 224 13.43 -11.31 22.00
N TYR A 225 12.33 -11.88 21.49
CA TYR A 225 12.03 -11.87 20.05
C TYR A 225 10.56 -11.62 19.76
N LEU A 226 10.31 -11.07 18.57
CA LEU A 226 9.04 -11.11 17.87
C LEU A 226 9.24 -11.89 16.57
N VAL A 227 8.40 -12.87 16.31
CA VAL A 227 8.49 -13.76 15.15
C VAL A 227 7.29 -13.54 14.27
N ALA A 228 7.49 -12.93 13.10
CA ALA A 228 6.41 -12.76 12.12
C ALA A 228 6.47 -13.91 11.09
N GLN A 229 5.38 -14.63 10.97
CA GLN A 229 5.18 -15.65 9.93
C GLN A 229 4.39 -15.06 8.78
N LEU A 230 4.84 -15.32 7.56
CA LEU A 230 4.30 -14.75 6.35
C LEU A 230 4.08 -15.80 5.29
N THR A 231 2.99 -15.66 4.56
CA THR A 231 2.77 -16.33 3.28
C THR A 231 2.85 -15.28 2.17
N ASN A 232 3.85 -15.41 1.30
CA ASN A 232 4.02 -14.52 0.15
C ASN A 232 3.58 -15.25 -1.12
N THR A 233 2.74 -14.60 -1.91
CA THR A 233 2.39 -15.07 -3.27
C THR A 233 3.01 -14.12 -4.27
N ALA A 234 3.87 -14.65 -5.13
CA ALA A 234 4.62 -13.84 -6.07
C ALA A 234 4.62 -14.44 -7.47
N VAL A 235 4.71 -13.60 -8.50
CA VAL A 235 4.89 -14.01 -9.89
C VAL A 235 6.30 -13.62 -10.33
N LEU A 236 7.07 -14.60 -10.78
CA LEU A 236 8.42 -14.38 -11.30
C LEU A 236 8.37 -13.79 -12.70
N LYS A 237 9.01 -12.65 -12.90
CA LYS A 237 9.04 -11.96 -14.20
C LYS A 237 9.68 -12.78 -15.32
N ALA A 238 10.75 -13.51 -15.01
CA ALA A 238 11.50 -14.29 -16.00
C ALA A 238 10.70 -15.48 -16.57
N THR A 239 9.79 -16.06 -15.79
CA THR A 239 9.10 -17.32 -16.15
C THR A 239 7.59 -17.23 -16.09
N ALA A 240 7.02 -16.12 -15.62
CA ALA A 240 5.60 -15.93 -15.32
C ALA A 240 5.02 -17.01 -14.38
N LYS A 241 5.86 -17.73 -13.63
CA LYS A 241 5.42 -18.73 -12.67
C LYS A 241 5.00 -18.07 -11.36
N THR A 242 3.85 -18.49 -10.85
CA THR A 242 3.44 -18.16 -9.48
C THR A 242 4.17 -19.06 -8.50
N VAL A 243 4.76 -18.45 -7.48
CA VAL A 243 5.40 -19.14 -6.36
C VAL A 243 4.74 -18.70 -5.05
N VAL A 244 4.56 -19.66 -4.15
CA VAL A 244 4.11 -19.39 -2.79
C VAL A 244 5.28 -19.66 -1.86
N LEU A 245 5.67 -18.64 -1.11
CA LEU A 245 6.84 -18.67 -0.21
C LEU A 245 6.37 -18.49 1.22
N GLN A 246 6.74 -19.41 2.09
CA GLN A 246 6.57 -19.22 3.53
C GLN A 246 7.86 -18.64 4.10
N ASN A 247 7.74 -17.48 4.71
CA ASN A 247 8.86 -16.73 5.26
C ASN A 247 8.65 -16.49 6.75
N VAL A 248 9.76 -16.42 7.45
CA VAL A 248 9.78 -16.04 8.87
C VAL A 248 10.72 -14.87 9.05
N TRP A 249 10.23 -13.83 9.69
CA TRP A 249 11.05 -12.73 10.18
C TRP A 249 11.24 -12.85 11.68
N LEU A 250 12.48 -12.82 12.10
CA LEU A 250 12.88 -12.82 13.51
C LEU A 250 13.37 -11.42 13.87
N PHE A 251 12.62 -10.71 14.72
CA PHE A 251 13.00 -9.41 15.26
C PHE A 251 13.49 -9.58 16.69
N GLU A 252 14.72 -9.16 16.95
CA GLU A 252 15.31 -9.19 18.29
C GLU A 252 14.95 -7.91 19.06
N VAL A 253 14.53 -8.09 20.31
CA VAL A 253 14.13 -7.02 21.22
C VAL A 253 15.09 -6.94 22.38
N ALA A 254 15.71 -5.81 22.58
CA ALA A 254 16.52 -5.53 23.76
C ALA A 254 16.21 -4.15 24.33
N SER A 255 16.05 -4.06 25.65
CA SER A 255 15.75 -2.82 26.36
C SER A 255 14.55 -2.04 25.78
N GLY A 256 13.50 -2.77 25.39
CA GLY A 256 12.28 -2.17 24.83
C GLY A 256 12.44 -1.54 23.44
N ARG A 257 13.45 -1.97 22.68
CA ARG A 257 13.70 -1.54 21.30
C ARG A 257 14.05 -2.72 20.40
N LEU A 258 13.81 -2.57 19.11
CA LEU A 258 14.23 -3.52 18.09
C LEU A 258 15.71 -3.30 17.76
N VAL A 259 16.53 -4.33 17.91
CA VAL A 259 17.98 -4.26 17.71
C VAL A 259 18.45 -4.96 16.44
N SER A 260 17.72 -5.97 15.99
CA SER A 260 17.99 -6.63 14.72
C SER A 260 16.72 -7.24 14.12
N ALA A 261 16.76 -7.50 12.82
CA ALA A 261 15.79 -8.34 12.14
C ALA A 261 16.50 -9.28 11.17
N GLN A 262 16.03 -10.52 11.10
CA GLN A 262 16.56 -11.51 10.16
C GLN A 262 15.42 -12.19 9.41
N LEU A 263 15.56 -12.23 8.09
CA LEU A 263 14.66 -12.99 7.21
C LEU A 263 15.15 -14.44 7.09
N TYR A 264 14.23 -15.37 7.29
CA TYR A 264 14.37 -16.78 6.93
C TYR A 264 13.36 -17.08 5.81
N ALA A 265 13.87 -17.45 4.64
CA ALA A 265 13.06 -17.70 3.45
C ALA A 265 13.54 -18.98 2.73
N ASP A 266 12.62 -19.67 2.08
CA ASP A 266 12.98 -20.72 1.14
C ASP A 266 13.56 -20.10 -0.14
N THR A 267 14.86 -19.87 -0.12
CA THR A 267 15.59 -19.29 -1.26
C THR A 267 15.75 -20.29 -2.42
N ALA A 268 15.57 -21.59 -2.18
CA ALA A 268 15.66 -22.61 -3.24
C ALA A 268 14.51 -22.49 -4.22
N ALA A 269 13.30 -22.21 -3.74
CA ALA A 269 12.14 -21.97 -4.58
C ALA A 269 12.32 -20.77 -5.52
N VAL A 270 12.96 -19.70 -5.03
CA VAL A 270 13.28 -18.51 -5.84
C VAL A 270 14.35 -18.84 -6.89
N ARG A 271 15.43 -19.53 -6.50
CA ARG A 271 16.53 -19.87 -7.40
C ARG A 271 16.13 -20.86 -8.48
N SER A 272 15.40 -21.93 -8.14
CA SER A 272 14.95 -22.94 -9.10
C SER A 272 13.92 -22.43 -10.10
N SER A 273 13.29 -21.32 -9.81
CA SER A 273 12.26 -20.72 -10.67
C SER A 273 12.83 -19.59 -11.54
N ALA A 274 14.05 -19.14 -11.28
CA ALA A 274 14.77 -18.09 -12.03
C ALA A 274 15.73 -18.66 -13.11
N GLY A 275 15.92 -20.00 -13.16
CA GLY A 275 16.81 -20.71 -14.10
C GLY A 275 16.10 -21.30 -15.30
#